data_b28688e24604f2b75e2a428f67e224bb
#
_entry.id   b28688e24604f2b75e2a428f67e224bb
#
_cell.length_a   1.000
_cell.length_b   1.000
_cell.length_c   1.000
_cell.angle_alpha   90.00
_cell.angle_beta   90.00
_cell.angle_gamma   90.00
#
_symmetry.space_group_name_H-M   'P 1'
#
loop_
_entity.id
_entity.type
_entity.pdbx_description
1 polymer ?
#
loop_
_entity_poly.entity_id
_entity_poly.type
_entity_poly.pdbx_seq_one_letter_code
_entity_poly.pdbx_strand_id
1 'polypeptide(L)'
;AGKSTLMNLLTDNIRRTSGEILYNGEEILKSGAKFRSKIGYMPQQQGMYEQFSGERFLYYIAALKGMKKRDAAQQIEKYLELVGLKKDSKRRVGGYSGGMRQRLMFVAALLGDPEILILDEPTAGLDPEERIKIRNYVSELSGERIVILATHVVSDIECIASKILLLYQGKLLAENTPGGLIDTVTDKVYEKICTHEELGKLMKEYPKGNVSQGVEGIHYRIVQDECPEGFTRAEGTP
;
A
#
# COMPACT_ATOMS: atom_id res chain seq x y z
N ALA A 1 5.47 12.41 3.75
CA ALA A 1 4.91 12.18 5.09
C ALA A 1 3.47 12.68 5.13
N GLY A 2 2.64 12.06 6.02
CA GLY A 2 1.21 12.38 6.14
C GLY A 2 0.26 11.24 5.77
N LYS A 3 0.73 10.19 5.11
CA LYS A 3 -0.09 9.02 4.71
C LYS A 3 -0.79 8.37 5.92
N SER A 4 -0.02 7.91 6.90
CA SER A 4 -0.58 7.25 8.09
C SER A 4 -1.46 8.18 8.92
N THR A 5 -1.17 9.49 8.95
CA THR A 5 -2.05 10.49 9.56
C THR A 5 -3.40 10.54 8.83
N LEU A 6 -3.39 10.58 7.49
CA LEU A 6 -4.61 10.54 6.69
C LEU A 6 -5.40 9.26 6.93
N MET A 7 -4.74 8.08 6.97
CA MET A 7 -5.41 6.81 7.28
C MET A 7 -6.06 6.83 8.66
N ASN A 8 -5.37 7.36 9.67
CA ASN A 8 -5.93 7.49 11.02
C ASN A 8 -7.10 8.47 11.12
N LEU A 9 -7.12 9.52 10.28
CA LEU A 9 -8.27 10.43 10.16
C LEU A 9 -9.46 9.74 9.48
N LEU A 10 -9.22 8.97 8.41
CA LEU A 10 -10.25 8.22 7.69
C LEU A 10 -10.88 7.12 8.56
N THR A 11 -10.10 6.51 9.44
CA THR A 11 -10.57 5.45 10.36
C THR A 11 -11.12 5.98 11.69
N ASP A 12 -11.17 7.31 11.87
CA ASP A 12 -11.61 7.98 13.11
C ASP A 12 -10.75 7.58 14.34
N ASN A 13 -9.50 7.17 14.12
CA ASN A 13 -8.55 6.89 15.19
C ASN A 13 -7.96 8.15 15.83
N ILE A 14 -7.89 9.24 15.06
CA ILE A 14 -7.49 10.57 15.54
C ILE A 14 -8.53 11.60 15.13
N ARG A 15 -8.73 12.61 15.98
CA ARG A 15 -9.63 13.71 15.68
C ARG A 15 -8.97 14.71 14.76
N ARG A 16 -9.69 15.15 13.73
CA ARG A 16 -9.25 16.26 12.86
C ARG A 16 -9.38 17.60 13.58
N THR A 17 -8.51 18.52 13.23
CA THR A 17 -8.53 19.91 13.76
C THR A 17 -9.58 20.74 13.02
N SER A 18 -9.76 20.51 11.71
CA SER A 18 -10.70 21.24 10.84
C SER A 18 -11.08 20.39 9.63
N GLY A 19 -12.03 20.88 8.84
CA GLY A 19 -12.54 20.20 7.65
C GLY A 19 -13.54 19.11 8.00
N GLU A 20 -14.02 18.40 6.98
CA GLU A 20 -14.97 17.30 7.08
C GLU A 20 -14.56 16.13 6.21
N ILE A 21 -15.00 14.92 6.57
CA ILE A 21 -14.83 13.71 5.76
C ILE A 21 -16.23 13.17 5.52
N LEU A 22 -16.59 13.05 4.25
CA LEU A 22 -17.92 12.61 3.84
C LEU A 22 -17.85 11.20 3.23
N TYR A 23 -18.80 10.37 3.62
CA TYR A 23 -19.06 9.09 2.99
C TYR A 23 -20.51 9.08 2.47
N ASN A 24 -20.69 8.96 1.17
CA ASN A 24 -22.01 9.08 0.50
C ASN A 24 -22.77 10.37 0.88
N GLY A 25 -22.04 11.49 1.02
CA GLY A 25 -22.61 12.78 1.39
C GLY A 25 -22.91 12.96 2.89
N GLU A 26 -22.68 11.94 3.72
CA GLU A 26 -22.88 11.99 5.18
C GLU A 26 -21.53 12.10 5.90
N GLU A 27 -21.46 13.00 6.86
CA GLU A 27 -20.26 13.23 7.65
C GLU A 27 -19.96 12.02 8.55
N ILE A 28 -18.74 11.47 8.47
CA ILE A 28 -18.37 10.18 9.12
C ILE A 28 -18.53 10.19 10.64
N LEU A 29 -18.31 11.34 11.31
CA LEU A 29 -18.50 11.43 12.77
C LEU A 29 -19.98 11.34 13.17
N LYS A 30 -20.90 11.79 12.30
CA LYS A 30 -22.34 11.66 12.55
C LYS A 30 -22.79 10.21 12.42
N SER A 31 -22.26 9.51 11.42
CA SER A 31 -22.53 8.08 11.18
C SER A 31 -21.85 7.16 12.20
N GLY A 32 -20.74 7.58 12.80
CA GLY A 32 -20.04 6.94 13.92
C GLY A 32 -19.83 5.42 13.73
N ALA A 33 -20.48 4.62 14.59
CA ALA A 33 -20.34 3.16 14.55
C ALA A 33 -20.80 2.53 13.22
N LYS A 34 -21.83 3.11 12.58
CA LYS A 34 -22.33 2.63 11.26
C LYS A 34 -21.28 2.81 10.18
N PHE A 35 -20.55 3.93 10.17
CA PHE A 35 -19.44 4.13 9.25
C PHE A 35 -18.28 3.18 9.56
N ARG A 36 -17.86 3.06 10.84
CA ARG A 36 -16.78 2.16 11.24
C ARG A 36 -17.05 0.69 10.89
N SER A 37 -18.30 0.24 10.90
CA SER A 37 -18.65 -1.13 10.50
C SER A 37 -18.41 -1.41 9.01
N LYS A 38 -18.32 -0.37 8.17
CA LYS A 38 -18.06 -0.45 6.74
C LYS A 38 -16.57 -0.45 6.39
N ILE A 39 -15.70 -0.22 7.38
CA ILE A 39 -14.26 -0.12 7.17
C ILE A 39 -13.57 -1.42 7.59
N GLY A 40 -12.69 -1.91 6.71
CA GLY A 40 -11.60 -2.81 7.04
C GLY A 40 -10.29 -2.03 7.11
N TYR A 41 -9.58 -2.11 8.23
CA TYR A 41 -8.34 -1.39 8.39
C TYR A 41 -7.18 -2.31 8.75
N MET A 42 -6.11 -2.21 8.00
CA MET A 42 -4.84 -2.87 8.27
C MET A 42 -3.79 -1.81 8.56
N PRO A 43 -3.40 -1.61 9.83
CA PRO A 43 -2.38 -0.63 10.21
C PRO A 43 -0.97 -1.12 9.89
N GLN A 44 -0.03 -0.20 9.72
CA GLN A 44 1.39 -0.49 9.49
C GLN A 44 2.00 -1.28 10.67
N GLN A 45 1.70 -0.89 11.92
CA GLN A 45 2.14 -1.61 13.11
C GLN A 45 1.07 -2.59 13.55
N GLN A 46 1.45 -3.85 13.68
CA GLN A 46 0.56 -4.96 13.93
C GLN A 46 0.56 -5.32 15.41
N GLY A 47 -0.39 -4.77 16.16
CA GLY A 47 -0.66 -5.22 17.53
C GLY A 47 -1.42 -6.55 17.53
N MET A 48 -0.70 -7.67 17.71
CA MET A 48 -1.32 -8.99 17.82
C MET A 48 -1.06 -9.60 19.20
N TYR A 49 -2.04 -10.37 19.67
CA TYR A 49 -1.88 -11.18 20.87
C TYR A 49 -1.07 -12.45 20.53
N GLU A 50 0.23 -12.45 20.80
CA GLU A 50 1.16 -13.51 20.42
C GLU A 50 0.79 -14.89 21.00
N GLN A 51 0.12 -14.95 22.15
CA GLN A 51 -0.39 -16.15 22.77
C GLN A 51 -1.63 -16.76 22.11
N PHE A 52 -2.34 -15.97 21.26
CA PHE A 52 -3.49 -16.49 20.55
C PHE A 52 -3.04 -17.33 19.35
N SER A 53 -3.85 -18.34 18.97
CA SER A 53 -3.72 -18.92 17.63
C SER A 53 -4.25 -17.93 16.59
N GLY A 54 -3.83 -18.09 15.32
CA GLY A 54 -4.31 -17.26 14.22
C GLY A 54 -5.85 -17.26 14.13
N GLU A 55 -6.47 -18.43 14.22
CA GLU A 55 -7.91 -18.59 14.22
C GLU A 55 -8.57 -17.85 15.42
N ARG A 56 -8.03 -18.03 16.64
CA ARG A 56 -8.55 -17.35 17.83
C ARG A 56 -8.44 -15.84 17.72
N PHE A 57 -7.36 -15.34 17.15
CA PHE A 57 -7.18 -13.91 16.88
C PHE A 57 -8.28 -13.39 15.94
N LEU A 58 -8.57 -14.11 14.84
CA LEU A 58 -9.60 -13.70 13.89
C LEU A 58 -11.01 -13.77 14.52
N TYR A 59 -11.32 -14.77 15.33
CA TYR A 59 -12.59 -14.79 16.08
C TYR A 59 -12.71 -13.63 17.05
N TYR A 60 -11.63 -13.23 17.70
CA TYR A 60 -11.61 -12.05 18.56
C TYR A 60 -11.92 -10.77 17.77
N ILE A 61 -11.30 -10.58 16.62
CA ILE A 61 -11.59 -9.43 15.75
C ILE A 61 -13.03 -9.47 15.23
N ALA A 62 -13.53 -10.62 14.82
CA ALA A 62 -14.91 -10.80 14.38
C ALA A 62 -15.91 -10.43 15.48
N ALA A 63 -15.62 -10.82 16.72
CA ALA A 63 -16.45 -10.45 17.88
C ALA A 63 -16.45 -8.93 18.14
N LEU A 64 -15.29 -8.26 18.03
CA LEU A 64 -15.20 -6.79 18.15
C LEU A 64 -15.98 -6.08 17.03
N LYS A 65 -16.07 -6.67 15.85
CA LYS A 65 -16.90 -6.17 14.73
C LYS A 65 -18.39 -6.52 14.88
N GLY A 66 -18.80 -7.20 15.94
CA GLY A 66 -20.19 -7.59 16.19
C GLY A 66 -20.72 -8.70 15.26
N MET A 67 -19.83 -9.47 14.61
CA MET A 67 -20.21 -10.54 13.71
C MET A 67 -20.87 -11.72 14.46
N LYS A 68 -21.90 -12.31 13.84
CA LYS A 68 -22.46 -13.57 14.34
C LYS A 68 -21.44 -14.70 14.18
N LYS A 69 -21.37 -15.61 15.15
CA LYS A 69 -20.37 -16.69 15.18
C LYS A 69 -20.37 -17.56 13.91
N ARG A 70 -21.54 -17.79 13.32
CA ARG A 70 -21.69 -18.57 12.08
C ARG A 70 -21.03 -17.85 10.90
N ASP A 71 -21.32 -16.57 10.74
CA ASP A 71 -20.82 -15.76 9.62
C ASP A 71 -19.29 -15.55 9.76
N ALA A 72 -18.83 -15.33 11.00
CA ALA A 72 -17.41 -15.27 11.33
C ALA A 72 -16.68 -16.57 10.94
N ALA A 73 -17.22 -17.73 11.29
CA ALA A 73 -16.62 -19.03 10.97
C ALA A 73 -16.45 -19.21 9.44
N GLN A 74 -17.47 -18.89 8.66
CA GLN A 74 -17.43 -18.99 7.20
C GLN A 74 -16.40 -18.04 6.58
N GLN A 75 -16.37 -16.79 7.03
CA GLN A 75 -15.42 -15.81 6.49
C GLN A 75 -13.97 -16.11 6.91
N ILE A 76 -13.75 -16.53 8.16
CA ILE A 76 -12.42 -16.89 8.66
C ILE A 76 -11.87 -18.07 7.84
N GLU A 77 -12.68 -19.12 7.63
CA GLU A 77 -12.26 -20.25 6.82
C GLU A 77 -11.92 -19.83 5.39
N LYS A 78 -12.84 -19.12 4.72
CA LYS A 78 -12.65 -18.61 3.35
C LYS A 78 -11.36 -17.79 3.21
N TYR A 79 -11.15 -16.82 4.09
CA TYR A 79 -10.01 -15.92 3.96
C TYR A 79 -8.69 -16.55 4.42
N LEU A 80 -8.70 -17.49 5.39
CA LEU A 80 -7.50 -18.27 5.73
C LEU A 80 -7.06 -19.18 4.57
N GLU A 81 -8.00 -19.74 3.83
CA GLU A 81 -7.69 -20.49 2.61
C GLU A 81 -7.10 -19.57 1.53
N LEU A 82 -7.74 -18.42 1.28
CA LEU A 82 -7.30 -17.43 0.31
C LEU A 82 -5.82 -17.07 0.52
N VAL A 83 -5.43 -16.75 1.76
CA VAL A 83 -4.05 -16.35 2.06
C VAL A 83 -3.10 -17.51 2.40
N GLY A 84 -3.54 -18.76 2.26
CA GLY A 84 -2.72 -19.96 2.51
C GLY A 84 -2.32 -20.18 3.97
N LEU A 85 -3.09 -19.67 4.93
CA LEU A 85 -2.83 -19.80 6.37
C LEU A 85 -3.71 -20.87 7.07
N LYS A 86 -4.58 -21.56 6.36
CA LYS A 86 -5.52 -22.53 6.97
C LYS A 86 -4.81 -23.59 7.78
N LYS A 87 -3.71 -24.16 7.28
CA LYS A 87 -2.93 -25.21 7.96
C LYS A 87 -2.26 -24.71 9.25
N ASP A 88 -1.87 -23.43 9.28
CA ASP A 88 -1.20 -22.80 10.41
C ASP A 88 -2.17 -22.08 11.37
N SER A 89 -3.47 -22.06 11.07
CA SER A 89 -4.49 -21.30 11.80
C SER A 89 -4.53 -21.59 13.30
N LYS A 90 -4.24 -22.84 13.71
CA LYS A 90 -4.20 -23.28 15.11
C LYS A 90 -2.87 -23.01 15.82
N ARG A 91 -1.81 -22.65 15.06
CA ARG A 91 -0.50 -22.30 15.61
C ARG A 91 -0.56 -20.93 16.27
N ARG A 92 0.22 -20.71 17.35
CA ARG A 92 0.31 -19.41 18.02
C ARG A 92 0.92 -18.35 17.11
N VAL A 93 0.33 -17.16 17.11
CA VAL A 93 0.77 -16.01 16.31
C VAL A 93 2.20 -15.58 16.65
N GLY A 94 2.64 -15.74 17.90
CA GLY A 94 4.03 -15.50 18.31
C GLY A 94 5.07 -16.30 17.52
N GLY A 95 4.67 -17.47 16.98
CA GLY A 95 5.52 -18.29 16.12
C GLY A 95 5.36 -18.05 14.61
N TYR A 96 4.57 -17.06 14.18
CA TYR A 96 4.40 -16.73 12.77
C TYR A 96 5.59 -15.92 12.24
N SER A 97 5.94 -16.15 10.95
CA SER A 97 6.85 -15.25 10.23
C SER A 97 6.22 -13.87 10.02
N GLY A 98 7.03 -12.89 9.64
CA GLY A 98 6.53 -11.55 9.28
C GLY A 98 5.44 -11.61 8.21
N GLY A 99 5.65 -12.38 7.13
CA GLY A 99 4.67 -12.56 6.07
C GLY A 99 3.39 -13.28 6.52
N MET A 100 3.49 -14.27 7.42
CA MET A 100 2.31 -14.91 8.01
C MET A 100 1.50 -13.94 8.86
N ARG A 101 2.16 -13.10 9.67
CA ARG A 101 1.49 -12.05 10.46
C ARG A 101 0.80 -11.04 9.55
N GLN A 102 1.47 -10.60 8.48
CA GLN A 102 0.93 -9.66 7.50
C GLN A 102 -0.34 -10.21 6.85
N ARG A 103 -0.31 -11.47 6.36
CA ARG A 103 -1.48 -12.13 5.78
C ARG A 103 -2.61 -12.32 6.78
N LEU A 104 -2.30 -12.62 8.05
CA LEU A 104 -3.32 -12.73 9.10
C LEU A 104 -4.01 -11.38 9.36
N MET A 105 -3.26 -10.27 9.39
CA MET A 105 -3.81 -8.92 9.52
C MET A 105 -4.66 -8.51 8.31
N PHE A 106 -4.23 -8.90 7.11
CA PHE A 106 -5.01 -8.69 5.90
C PHE A 106 -6.39 -9.40 6.01
N VAL A 107 -6.40 -10.67 6.45
CA VAL A 107 -7.66 -11.39 6.74
C VAL A 107 -8.50 -10.66 7.80
N ALA A 108 -7.88 -10.19 8.89
CA ALA A 108 -8.58 -9.45 9.95
C ALA A 108 -9.25 -8.17 9.41
N ALA A 109 -8.61 -7.47 8.47
CA ALA A 109 -9.20 -6.31 7.80
C ALA A 109 -10.42 -6.67 6.94
N LEU A 110 -10.42 -7.85 6.29
CA LEU A 110 -11.50 -8.33 5.42
C LEU A 110 -12.74 -8.83 6.18
N LEU A 111 -12.61 -9.18 7.47
CA LEU A 111 -13.75 -9.69 8.25
C LEU A 111 -14.88 -8.67 8.32
N GLY A 112 -16.10 -9.15 8.16
CA GLY A 112 -17.30 -8.33 8.13
C GLY A 112 -17.61 -7.75 6.75
N ASP A 113 -16.85 -8.14 5.73
CA ASP A 113 -17.05 -7.76 4.33
C ASP A 113 -17.16 -6.23 4.13
N PRO A 114 -16.09 -5.49 4.44
CA PRO A 114 -16.10 -4.03 4.45
C PRO A 114 -16.30 -3.44 3.04
N GLU A 115 -17.04 -2.34 2.95
CA GLU A 115 -17.20 -1.56 1.71
C GLU A 115 -15.94 -0.75 1.38
N ILE A 116 -15.16 -0.39 2.41
CA ILE A 116 -13.92 0.37 2.31
C ILE A 116 -12.80 -0.42 2.97
N LEU A 117 -11.74 -0.73 2.23
CA LEU A 117 -10.55 -1.40 2.73
C LEU A 117 -9.38 -0.42 2.76
N ILE A 118 -8.87 -0.13 3.94
CA ILE A 118 -7.73 0.78 4.15
C ILE A 118 -6.52 -0.07 4.55
N LEU A 119 -5.46 0.01 3.75
CA LEU A 119 -4.25 -0.78 3.92
C LEU A 119 -3.03 0.15 4.05
N ASP A 120 -2.39 0.16 5.22
CA ASP A 120 -1.17 0.95 5.45
C ASP A 120 0.06 0.04 5.37
N GLU A 121 0.83 0.16 4.28
CA GLU A 121 2.05 -0.61 3.96
C GLU A 121 1.82 -2.14 3.98
N PRO A 122 0.81 -2.69 3.26
CA PRO A 122 0.42 -4.10 3.36
C PRO A 122 1.48 -5.09 2.85
N THR A 123 2.45 -4.63 2.07
CA THR A 123 3.51 -5.45 1.48
C THR A 123 4.87 -5.22 2.13
N ALA A 124 4.97 -4.33 3.13
CA ALA A 124 6.22 -4.02 3.79
C ALA A 124 6.82 -5.25 4.49
N GLY A 125 8.10 -5.50 4.27
CA GLY A 125 8.82 -6.62 4.89
C GLY A 125 8.46 -8.01 4.35
N LEU A 126 7.68 -8.09 3.26
CA LEU A 126 7.41 -9.33 2.56
C LEU A 126 8.50 -9.62 1.53
N ASP A 127 8.77 -10.91 1.32
CA ASP A 127 9.54 -11.35 0.17
C ASP A 127 8.78 -11.11 -1.16
N PRO A 128 9.47 -11.15 -2.32
CA PRO A 128 8.86 -10.83 -3.60
C PRO A 128 7.63 -11.70 -3.94
N GLU A 129 7.66 -12.99 -3.61
CA GLU A 129 6.56 -13.91 -3.90
C GLU A 129 5.31 -13.59 -3.05
N GLU A 130 5.49 -13.35 -1.75
CA GLU A 130 4.41 -12.99 -0.84
C GLU A 130 3.80 -11.62 -1.20
N ARG A 131 4.64 -10.67 -1.64
CA ARG A 131 4.20 -9.36 -2.13
C ARG A 131 3.29 -9.48 -3.33
N ILE A 132 3.65 -10.32 -4.32
CA ILE A 132 2.82 -10.59 -5.50
C ILE A 132 1.45 -11.15 -5.08
N LYS A 133 1.42 -12.08 -4.13
CA LYS A 133 0.15 -12.66 -3.63
C LYS A 133 -0.77 -11.58 -3.03
N ILE A 134 -0.23 -10.72 -2.15
CA ILE A 134 -1.02 -9.63 -1.54
C ILE A 134 -1.53 -8.66 -2.62
N ARG A 135 -0.69 -8.29 -3.60
CA ARG A 135 -1.12 -7.43 -4.72
C ARG A 135 -2.28 -8.03 -5.49
N ASN A 136 -2.20 -9.32 -5.83
CA ASN A 136 -3.26 -10.00 -6.56
C ASN A 136 -4.58 -10.02 -5.77
N TYR A 137 -4.53 -10.28 -4.45
CA TYR A 137 -5.71 -10.20 -3.60
C TYR A 137 -6.30 -8.78 -3.54
N VAL A 138 -5.46 -7.76 -3.42
CA VAL A 138 -5.91 -6.36 -3.43
C VAL A 138 -6.56 -6.01 -4.77
N SER A 139 -5.98 -6.41 -5.88
CA SER A 139 -6.52 -6.20 -7.23
C SER A 139 -7.88 -6.87 -7.41
N GLU A 140 -8.03 -8.14 -7.01
CA GLU A 140 -9.30 -8.87 -7.07
C GLU A 140 -10.39 -8.17 -6.26
N LEU A 141 -10.05 -7.73 -5.03
CA LEU A 141 -11.00 -7.08 -4.13
C LEU A 141 -11.40 -5.67 -4.57
N SER A 142 -10.55 -4.97 -5.33
CA SER A 142 -10.80 -3.59 -5.76
C SER A 142 -11.93 -3.45 -6.79
N GLY A 143 -12.35 -4.55 -7.42
CA GLY A 143 -13.48 -4.57 -8.34
C GLY A 143 -14.84 -4.34 -7.67
N GLU A 144 -14.98 -4.65 -6.39
CA GLU A 144 -16.24 -4.65 -5.66
C GLU A 144 -16.29 -3.65 -4.49
N ARG A 145 -15.15 -3.02 -4.15
CA ARG A 145 -15.03 -2.13 -2.98
C ARG A 145 -14.02 -1.02 -3.18
N ILE A 146 -14.11 0.01 -2.37
CA ILE A 146 -13.11 1.08 -2.33
C ILE A 146 -11.88 0.55 -1.59
N VAL A 147 -10.73 0.51 -2.26
CA VAL A 147 -9.44 0.16 -1.63
C VAL A 147 -8.56 1.40 -1.57
N ILE A 148 -8.15 1.79 -0.37
CA ILE A 148 -7.20 2.87 -0.13
C ILE A 148 -5.90 2.25 0.35
N LEU A 149 -4.88 2.36 -0.47
CA LEU A 149 -3.56 1.79 -0.23
C LEU A 149 -2.55 2.90 0.07
N ALA A 150 -1.91 2.86 1.23
CA ALA A 150 -0.73 3.67 1.50
C ALA A 150 0.51 2.79 1.34
N THR A 151 1.42 3.19 0.46
CA THR A 151 2.69 2.49 0.26
C THR A 151 3.78 3.46 -0.20
N HIS A 152 5.03 3.07 -0.04
CA HIS A 152 6.19 3.73 -0.64
C HIS A 152 6.81 2.85 -1.74
N VAL A 153 6.21 1.70 -2.03
CA VAL A 153 6.68 0.74 -3.04
C VAL A 153 6.01 1.05 -4.37
N VAL A 154 6.75 1.66 -5.29
CA VAL A 154 6.24 2.13 -6.60
C VAL A 154 5.67 0.97 -7.42
N SER A 155 6.33 -0.18 -7.45
CA SER A 155 5.87 -1.35 -8.20
C SER A 155 4.52 -1.91 -7.74
N ASP A 156 4.11 -1.66 -6.50
CA ASP A 156 2.78 -2.05 -6.03
C ASP A 156 1.71 -1.10 -6.60
N ILE A 157 2.05 0.20 -6.69
CA ILE A 157 1.14 1.23 -7.22
C ILE A 157 0.87 1.02 -8.70
N GLU A 158 1.93 0.78 -9.49
CA GLU A 158 1.81 0.58 -10.95
C GLU A 158 0.88 -0.57 -11.31
N CYS A 159 0.89 -1.64 -10.50
CA CYS A 159 0.10 -2.84 -10.79
C CYS A 159 -1.39 -2.73 -10.41
N ILE A 160 -1.74 -1.97 -9.37
CA ILE A 160 -3.09 -2.05 -8.78
C ILE A 160 -3.80 -0.71 -8.64
N ALA A 161 -3.10 0.42 -8.72
CA ALA A 161 -3.72 1.72 -8.50
C ALA A 161 -4.43 2.21 -9.77
N SER A 162 -5.72 2.52 -9.66
CA SER A 162 -6.46 3.28 -10.68
C SER A 162 -6.24 4.78 -10.56
N LYS A 163 -5.92 5.25 -9.34
CA LYS A 163 -5.69 6.66 -9.02
C LYS A 163 -4.62 6.79 -7.94
N ILE A 164 -3.74 7.78 -8.09
CA ILE A 164 -2.65 8.08 -7.16
C ILE A 164 -2.87 9.47 -6.56
N LEU A 165 -2.75 9.55 -5.25
CA LEU A 165 -2.68 10.81 -4.49
C LEU A 165 -1.26 10.99 -3.97
N LEU A 166 -0.52 11.94 -4.53
CA LEU A 166 0.85 12.21 -4.12
C LEU A 166 0.87 13.22 -2.96
N LEU A 167 1.27 12.74 -1.78
CA LEU A 167 1.35 13.56 -0.58
C LEU A 167 2.79 13.97 -0.26
N TYR A 168 3.02 15.25 -0.09
CA TYR A 168 4.30 15.80 0.33
C TYR A 168 4.11 16.80 1.48
N GLN A 169 4.79 16.59 2.61
CA GLN A 169 4.71 17.44 3.81
C GLN A 169 3.27 17.76 4.27
N GLY A 170 2.38 16.76 4.18
CA GLY A 170 0.97 16.91 4.59
C GLY A 170 0.07 17.62 3.58
N LYS A 171 0.58 17.98 2.40
CA LYS A 171 -0.19 18.60 1.31
C LYS A 171 -0.37 17.61 0.17
N LEU A 172 -1.53 17.67 -0.49
CA LEU A 172 -1.76 17.00 -1.75
C LEU A 172 -1.01 17.74 -2.85
N LEU A 173 -0.02 17.08 -3.44
CA LEU A 173 0.82 17.64 -4.48
C LEU A 173 0.27 17.38 -5.88
N ALA A 174 -0.25 16.17 -6.09
CA ALA A 174 -0.86 15.75 -7.35
C ALA A 174 -1.90 14.66 -7.12
N GLU A 175 -2.89 14.60 -8.02
CA GLU A 175 -3.88 13.56 -8.14
C GLU A 175 -3.96 13.17 -9.62
N ASN A 176 -3.63 11.91 -9.95
CA ASN A 176 -3.68 11.44 -11.33
C ASN A 176 -3.72 9.90 -11.38
N THR A 177 -3.89 9.34 -12.59
CA THR A 177 -3.62 7.92 -12.85
C THR A 177 -2.10 7.66 -12.87
N PRO A 178 -1.63 6.41 -12.72
CA PRO A 178 -0.20 6.07 -12.87
C PRO A 178 0.37 6.61 -14.18
N GLY A 179 -0.26 6.31 -15.32
CA GLY A 179 0.16 6.81 -16.63
C GLY A 179 0.19 8.33 -16.70
N GLY A 180 -0.84 9.01 -16.20
CA GLY A 180 -0.88 10.48 -16.21
C GLY A 180 0.20 11.13 -15.35
N LEU A 181 0.71 10.46 -14.29
CA LEU A 181 1.88 10.94 -13.55
C LEU A 181 3.18 10.76 -14.35
N ILE A 182 3.32 9.61 -15.02
CA ILE A 182 4.47 9.34 -15.91
C ILE A 182 4.53 10.39 -17.02
N ASP A 183 3.40 10.67 -17.67
CA ASP A 183 3.31 11.66 -18.76
C ASP A 183 3.81 13.05 -18.34
N THR A 184 3.66 13.44 -17.06
CA THR A 184 4.14 14.74 -16.56
C THR A 184 5.66 14.88 -16.58
N VAL A 185 6.40 13.78 -16.62
CA VAL A 185 7.87 13.74 -16.56
C VAL A 185 8.53 13.12 -17.77
N THR A 186 7.78 12.47 -18.66
CA THR A 186 8.32 11.74 -19.82
C THR A 186 9.21 12.61 -20.71
N ASP A 187 8.83 13.87 -20.91
CA ASP A 187 9.60 14.84 -21.71
C ASP A 187 10.83 15.41 -20.99
N LYS A 188 11.00 15.11 -19.72
CA LYS A 188 12.03 15.64 -18.83
C LYS A 188 13.04 14.60 -18.37
N VAL A 189 12.94 13.37 -18.89
CA VAL A 189 13.86 12.28 -18.55
C VAL A 189 15.02 12.27 -19.53
N TYR A 190 16.21 12.43 -18.99
CA TYR A 190 17.44 12.40 -19.75
C TYR A 190 18.36 11.30 -19.28
N GLU A 191 19.10 10.70 -20.21
CA GLU A 191 19.99 9.58 -19.97
C GLU A 191 21.38 9.88 -20.50
N LYS A 192 22.38 9.40 -19.76
CA LYS A 192 23.78 9.39 -20.21
C LYS A 192 24.36 8.01 -19.96
N ILE A 193 24.98 7.43 -20.98
CA ILE A 193 25.81 6.23 -20.82
C ILE A 193 27.19 6.68 -20.34
N CYS A 194 27.68 6.11 -19.26
CA CYS A 194 28.90 6.57 -18.60
C CYS A 194 29.77 5.41 -18.10
N THR A 195 31.02 5.72 -17.86
CA THR A 195 31.97 4.84 -17.17
C THR A 195 31.81 4.91 -15.67
N HIS A 196 32.44 3.97 -14.92
CA HIS A 196 32.45 4.02 -13.44
C HIS A 196 33.09 5.29 -12.89
N GLU A 197 34.09 5.86 -13.56
CA GLU A 197 34.72 7.11 -13.14
C GLU A 197 33.79 8.32 -13.31
N GLU A 198 33.09 8.39 -14.43
CA GLU A 198 32.12 9.46 -14.72
C GLU A 198 30.88 9.37 -13.81
N LEU A 199 30.43 8.14 -13.50
CA LEU A 199 29.30 7.92 -12.61
C LEU A 199 29.51 8.60 -11.25
N GLY A 200 30.70 8.51 -10.68
CA GLY A 200 31.02 9.16 -9.40
C GLY A 200 30.91 10.68 -9.43
N LYS A 201 31.15 11.31 -10.58
CA LYS A 201 30.94 12.75 -10.79
C LYS A 201 29.47 13.09 -10.99
N LEU A 202 28.77 12.33 -11.82
CA LEU A 202 27.34 12.51 -12.12
C LEU A 202 26.48 12.36 -10.85
N MET A 203 26.76 11.37 -10.00
CA MET A 203 26.04 11.22 -8.72
C MET A 203 26.24 12.38 -7.75
N LYS A 204 27.35 13.10 -7.82
CA LYS A 204 27.55 14.32 -7.01
C LYS A 204 26.82 15.53 -7.58
N GLU A 205 26.80 15.65 -8.91
CA GLU A 205 26.17 16.75 -9.62
C GLU A 205 24.64 16.60 -9.66
N TYR A 206 24.15 15.37 -9.88
CA TYR A 206 22.71 15.04 -9.95
C TYR A 206 22.35 13.96 -8.91
N PRO A 207 22.32 14.24 -7.62
CA PRO A 207 22.21 13.22 -6.55
C PRO A 207 20.87 12.44 -6.53
N LYS A 208 19.89 12.86 -7.34
CA LYS A 208 18.61 12.17 -7.48
C LYS A 208 18.50 11.29 -8.74
N GLY A 209 19.59 11.12 -9.47
CA GLY A 209 19.63 10.28 -10.66
C GLY A 209 19.52 8.79 -10.31
N ASN A 210 19.01 8.01 -11.26
CA ASN A 210 18.90 6.56 -11.18
C ASN A 210 19.99 5.89 -12.02
N VAL A 211 20.59 4.83 -11.48
CA VAL A 211 21.62 4.02 -12.14
C VAL A 211 21.02 2.71 -12.59
N SER A 212 21.21 2.35 -13.85
CA SER A 212 20.91 1.02 -14.36
C SER A 212 22.07 0.48 -15.18
N GLN A 213 22.20 -0.84 -15.26
CA GLN A 213 23.25 -1.48 -16.05
C GLN A 213 22.63 -2.00 -17.34
N GLY A 214 23.09 -1.50 -18.49
CA GLY A 214 22.68 -1.93 -19.82
C GLY A 214 23.80 -2.67 -20.54
N VAL A 215 23.50 -3.11 -21.76
CA VAL A 215 24.46 -3.83 -22.61
C VAL A 215 25.62 -2.91 -23.04
N GLU A 216 25.34 -1.62 -23.20
CA GLU A 216 26.29 -0.62 -23.69
C GLU A 216 27.10 0.06 -22.59
N GLY A 217 26.79 -0.20 -21.32
CA GLY A 217 27.45 0.40 -20.18
C GLY A 217 26.52 0.76 -19.04
N ILE A 218 26.95 1.71 -18.21
CA ILE A 218 26.15 2.21 -17.10
C ILE A 218 25.28 3.35 -17.60
N HIS A 219 23.97 3.19 -17.48
CA HIS A 219 22.97 4.21 -17.80
C HIS A 219 22.66 5.03 -16.55
N TYR A 220 22.83 6.34 -16.66
CA TYR A 220 22.49 7.27 -15.59
C TYR A 220 21.33 8.16 -16.04
N ARG A 221 20.16 7.97 -15.44
CA ARG A 221 18.92 8.71 -15.76
C ARG A 221 18.65 9.79 -14.73
N ILE A 222 18.22 10.94 -15.22
CA ILE A 222 17.84 12.09 -14.40
C ILE A 222 16.54 12.70 -14.91
N VAL A 223 15.84 13.40 -14.03
CA VAL A 223 14.68 14.22 -14.40
C VAL A 223 15.05 15.68 -14.23
N GLN A 224 14.99 16.44 -15.31
CA GLN A 224 15.34 17.88 -15.36
C GLN A 224 14.39 18.61 -16.30
N ASP A 225 14.21 19.91 -16.11
CA ASP A 225 13.39 20.74 -17.01
C ASP A 225 14.07 21.00 -18.36
N GLU A 226 15.40 21.03 -18.38
CA GLU A 226 16.23 21.22 -19.59
C GLU A 226 17.25 20.08 -19.71
N CYS A 227 17.61 19.75 -20.94
CA CYS A 227 18.60 18.71 -21.21
C CYS A 227 20.01 19.16 -20.80
N PRO A 228 20.66 18.52 -19.81
CA PRO A 228 22.01 18.88 -19.45
C PRO A 228 23.02 18.46 -20.54
N GLU A 229 24.18 19.12 -20.54
CA GLU A 229 25.25 18.82 -21.50
C GLU A 229 25.72 17.37 -21.39
N GLY A 230 25.78 16.70 -22.53
CA GLY A 230 26.21 15.30 -22.63
C GLY A 230 25.15 14.27 -22.24
N PHE A 231 23.91 14.70 -22.00
CA PHE A 231 22.76 13.80 -21.89
C PHE A 231 21.96 13.76 -23.19
N THR A 232 21.23 12.71 -23.37
CA THR A 232 20.23 12.55 -24.44
C THR A 232 18.87 12.28 -23.81
N ARG A 233 17.78 12.55 -24.54
CA ARG A 233 16.44 12.19 -24.07
C ARG A 233 16.35 10.68 -23.94
N ALA A 234 15.88 10.18 -22.80
CA ALA A 234 15.72 8.77 -22.56
C ALA A 234 14.56 8.22 -23.41
N GLU A 235 14.76 7.07 -24.06
CA GLU A 235 13.71 6.33 -24.72
C GLU A 235 13.04 5.38 -23.72
N GLY A 236 11.70 5.35 -23.70
CA GLY A 236 10.90 4.49 -22.83
C GLY A 236 10.38 5.17 -21.57
N THR A 237 9.84 4.36 -20.65
CA THR A 237 9.32 4.85 -19.35
C THR A 237 10.46 5.31 -18.44
N PRO A 238 10.24 6.40 -17.68
CA PRO A 238 11.21 6.96 -16.74
C PRO A 238 11.63 6.01 -15.63
#